data_69e53ff3f9e924247d05d77be1f9f4c8
#
_entry.id   69e53ff3f9e924247d05d77be1f9f4c8
#
_cell.length_a   1.000
_cell.length_b   1.000
_cell.length_c   1.000
_cell.angle_alpha   90.00
_cell.angle_beta   90.00
_cell.angle_gamma   90.00
#
_symmetry.space_group_name_H-M   'P 1'
#
loop_
_entity.id
_entity.type
_entity.pdbx_description
1 polymer ?
#
loop_
_entity_poly.entity_id
_entity_poly.type
_entity_poly.pdbx_seq_one_letter_code
_entity_poly.pdbx_strand_id
1 'polypeptide(L)'
;MKKYRKTGFYFVSILSTAVIFFADYEALNWFFKWKAVIIVIPIIVFAYFQGFNSNMEENKFVVGFLEIVIIVNILIAAIYSFTYSDYLVFLMGLCLILSMPNFEVNENGYVGFNDPLWSCSYSSTLILGFLRFDGATEYIIPGILILILGLLLPTFTNNWFQWLNFRVYSLYLIMAFDLIMRDGKIGIYQLLMPGLAQEAELNNTISIFATSLCMIACLTLLFRRARVQQPVQLFDS
;
A
#
# COMPACT_ATOMS: atom_id res chain seq x y z
N MET A 1 -5.31 22.03 14.86
CA MET A 1 -5.30 20.74 14.15
C MET A 1 -6.70 20.16 13.82
N LYS A 2 -7.67 20.09 14.75
CA LYS A 2 -9.02 19.52 14.49
C LYS A 2 -9.74 20.09 13.24
N LYS A 3 -9.61 21.38 12.93
CA LYS A 3 -10.25 22.03 11.79
C LYS A 3 -9.79 21.43 10.43
N TYR A 4 -8.50 21.14 10.30
CA TYR A 4 -7.95 20.59 9.05
C TYR A 4 -8.34 19.12 8.79
N ARG A 5 -8.65 18.35 9.83
CA ARG A 5 -9.09 16.95 9.69
C ARG A 5 -10.45 16.83 9.03
N LYS A 6 -11.41 17.71 9.42
CA LYS A 6 -12.73 17.77 8.77
C LYS A 6 -12.62 18.19 7.30
N THR A 7 -11.75 19.17 7.01
CA THR A 7 -11.47 19.58 5.63
C THR A 7 -10.90 18.43 4.81
N GLY A 8 -10.00 17.63 5.39
CA GLY A 8 -9.47 16.43 4.76
C GLY A 8 -10.54 15.40 4.41
N PHE A 9 -11.49 15.16 5.33
CA PHE A 9 -12.62 14.26 5.05
C PHE A 9 -13.50 14.77 3.88
N TYR A 10 -13.86 16.06 3.87
CA TYR A 10 -14.66 16.62 2.77
C TYR A 10 -13.90 16.55 1.44
N PHE A 11 -12.61 16.86 1.43
CA PHE A 11 -11.78 16.74 0.23
C PHE A 11 -11.76 15.31 -0.31
N VAL A 12 -11.49 14.32 0.55
CA VAL A 12 -11.50 12.90 0.17
C VAL A 12 -12.87 12.47 -0.33
N SER A 13 -13.96 12.90 0.33
CA SER A 13 -15.32 12.55 -0.08
C SER A 13 -15.69 13.12 -1.44
N ILE A 14 -15.36 14.38 -1.72
CA ILE A 14 -15.60 15.03 -3.02
C ILE A 14 -14.79 14.33 -4.11
N LEU A 15 -13.50 14.08 -3.87
CA LEU A 15 -12.63 13.42 -4.83
C LEU A 15 -13.07 11.97 -5.09
N SER A 16 -13.50 11.24 -4.05
CA SER A 16 -14.04 9.87 -4.20
C SER A 16 -15.34 9.86 -5.01
N THR A 17 -16.20 10.84 -4.79
CA THR A 17 -17.43 11.02 -5.59
C THR A 17 -17.07 11.27 -7.05
N ALA A 18 -16.09 12.15 -7.31
CA ALA A 18 -15.62 12.38 -8.67
C ALA A 18 -15.05 11.11 -9.31
N VAL A 19 -14.27 10.30 -8.59
CA VAL A 19 -13.79 9.00 -9.09
C VAL A 19 -14.95 8.08 -9.46
N ILE A 20 -15.99 7.98 -8.61
CA ILE A 20 -17.14 7.10 -8.87
C ILE A 20 -17.89 7.49 -10.15
N PHE A 21 -18.05 8.79 -10.40
CA PHE A 21 -18.86 9.28 -11.52
C PHE A 21 -18.09 9.50 -12.82
N PHE A 22 -16.81 9.81 -12.75
CA PHE A 22 -16.02 10.23 -13.93
C PHE A 22 -14.96 9.23 -14.37
N ALA A 23 -14.65 8.19 -13.56
CA ALA A 23 -13.66 7.21 -13.95
C ALA A 23 -14.16 6.27 -15.04
N ASP A 24 -13.33 6.04 -16.05
CA ASP A 24 -13.57 5.03 -17.09
C ASP A 24 -13.19 3.64 -16.58
N TYR A 25 -14.13 2.99 -15.88
CA TYR A 25 -13.91 1.65 -15.36
C TYR A 25 -13.82 0.57 -16.43
N GLU A 26 -14.36 0.79 -17.62
CA GLU A 26 -14.35 -0.20 -18.72
C GLU A 26 -12.93 -0.37 -19.27
N ALA A 27 -12.15 0.69 -19.29
CA ALA A 27 -10.75 0.67 -19.72
C ALA A 27 -9.81 -0.04 -18.74
N LEU A 28 -10.23 -0.29 -17.49
CA LEU A 28 -9.40 -0.94 -16.48
C LEU A 28 -9.47 -2.46 -16.57
N ASN A 29 -8.33 -3.13 -16.37
CA ASN A 29 -8.33 -4.56 -16.11
C ASN A 29 -8.93 -4.89 -14.72
N TRP A 30 -9.24 -6.17 -14.47
CA TRP A 30 -9.88 -6.60 -13.21
C TRP A 30 -9.08 -6.23 -11.97
N PHE A 31 -7.75 -6.28 -12.02
CA PHE A 31 -6.87 -5.97 -10.91
C PHE A 31 -7.03 -4.50 -10.47
N PHE A 32 -6.98 -3.56 -11.43
CA PHE A 32 -7.11 -2.14 -11.12
C PHE A 32 -8.53 -1.77 -10.70
N LYS A 33 -9.58 -2.45 -11.23
CA LYS A 33 -10.96 -2.29 -10.73
C LYS A 33 -11.06 -2.61 -9.24
N TRP A 34 -10.54 -3.76 -8.82
CA TRP A 34 -10.52 -4.13 -7.41
C TRP A 34 -9.65 -3.23 -6.56
N LYS A 35 -8.49 -2.82 -7.07
CA LYS A 35 -7.61 -1.86 -6.38
C LYS A 35 -8.31 -0.52 -6.15
N ALA A 36 -9.04 0.01 -7.13
CA ALA A 36 -9.80 1.24 -6.96
C ALA A 36 -10.84 1.13 -5.84
N VAL A 37 -11.62 0.06 -5.80
CA VAL A 37 -12.62 -0.19 -4.75
C VAL A 37 -11.98 -0.29 -3.37
N ILE A 38 -10.90 -1.08 -3.24
CA ILE A 38 -10.20 -1.31 -1.97
C ILE A 38 -9.46 -0.06 -1.47
N ILE A 39 -9.21 0.91 -2.32
CA ILE A 39 -8.57 2.16 -1.92
C ILE A 39 -9.61 3.23 -1.60
N VAL A 40 -10.64 3.37 -2.42
CA VAL A 40 -11.63 4.44 -2.27
C VAL A 40 -12.51 4.24 -1.04
N ILE A 41 -13.01 3.03 -0.80
CA ILE A 41 -13.89 2.78 0.35
C ILE A 41 -13.17 2.98 1.68
N PRO A 42 -12.01 2.33 1.93
CA PRO A 42 -11.32 2.50 3.20
C PRO A 42 -10.82 3.90 3.48
N ILE A 43 -10.41 4.66 2.45
CA ILE A 43 -9.94 6.02 2.68
C ILE A 43 -11.07 6.95 3.16
N ILE A 44 -12.31 6.77 2.66
CA ILE A 44 -13.47 7.51 3.14
C ILE A 44 -13.73 7.17 4.61
N VAL A 45 -13.74 5.88 4.95
CA VAL A 45 -13.92 5.42 6.34
C VAL A 45 -12.82 5.98 7.24
N PHE A 46 -11.57 5.86 6.82
CA PHE A 46 -10.40 6.35 7.54
C PHE A 46 -10.44 7.86 7.77
N ALA A 47 -10.73 8.64 6.71
CA ALA A 47 -10.85 10.09 6.79
C ALA A 47 -12.04 10.53 7.67
N TYR A 48 -13.16 9.79 7.65
CA TYR A 48 -14.30 10.03 8.52
C TYR A 48 -13.91 9.88 10.00
N PHE A 49 -13.29 8.77 10.37
CA PHE A 49 -12.87 8.55 11.75
C PHE A 49 -11.83 9.56 12.21
N GLN A 50 -10.86 9.92 11.38
CA GLN A 50 -9.90 10.96 11.72
C GLN A 50 -10.54 12.35 11.85
N GLY A 51 -11.57 12.63 11.06
CA GLY A 51 -12.25 13.92 11.05
C GLY A 51 -13.23 14.15 12.19
N PHE A 52 -13.99 13.13 12.56
CA PHE A 52 -15.17 13.28 13.40
C PHE A 52 -15.10 12.49 14.70
N ASN A 53 -14.35 11.39 14.78
CA ASN A 53 -14.25 10.57 15.98
C ASN A 53 -12.89 10.78 16.65
N SER A 54 -12.89 11.38 17.85
CA SER A 54 -11.66 11.58 18.64
C SER A 54 -11.28 10.35 19.47
N ASN A 55 -12.19 9.39 19.64
CA ASN A 55 -12.01 8.21 20.48
C ASN A 55 -11.74 6.95 19.66
N MET A 56 -10.82 7.03 18.69
CA MET A 56 -10.45 5.86 17.89
C MET A 56 -9.83 4.73 18.73
N GLU A 57 -9.23 5.07 19.87
CA GLU A 57 -8.65 4.08 20.80
C GLU A 57 -9.67 3.04 21.28
N GLU A 58 -10.94 3.45 21.44
CA GLU A 58 -12.02 2.56 21.85
C GLU A 58 -12.59 1.73 20.70
N ASN A 59 -12.25 2.07 19.45
CA ASN A 59 -12.88 1.47 18.30
C ASN A 59 -12.03 0.36 17.65
N LYS A 60 -11.91 -0.78 18.37
CA LYS A 60 -11.24 -1.99 17.88
C LYS A 60 -11.76 -2.46 16.50
N PHE A 61 -13.01 -2.12 16.18
CA PHE A 61 -13.60 -2.45 14.87
C PHE A 61 -12.90 -1.71 13.73
N VAL A 62 -12.59 -0.41 13.91
CA VAL A 62 -11.90 0.37 12.86
C VAL A 62 -10.48 -0.13 12.64
N VAL A 63 -9.77 -0.44 13.71
CA VAL A 63 -8.41 -1.02 13.62
C VAL A 63 -8.46 -2.35 12.87
N GLY A 64 -9.34 -3.27 13.29
CA GLY A 64 -9.50 -4.55 12.62
C GLY A 64 -9.96 -4.42 11.15
N PHE A 65 -10.84 -3.47 10.85
CA PHE A 65 -11.24 -3.18 9.48
C PHE A 65 -10.04 -2.75 8.61
N LEU A 66 -9.18 -1.85 9.11
CA LEU A 66 -8.00 -1.39 8.38
C LEU A 66 -6.96 -2.51 8.21
N GLU A 67 -6.80 -3.37 9.21
CA GLU A 67 -5.96 -4.57 9.10
C GLU A 67 -6.44 -5.48 7.96
N ILE A 68 -7.75 -5.79 7.93
CA ILE A 68 -8.36 -6.59 6.87
C ILE A 68 -8.15 -5.95 5.50
N VAL A 69 -8.35 -4.63 5.38
CA VAL A 69 -8.15 -3.91 4.12
C VAL A 69 -6.71 -4.06 3.60
N ILE A 70 -5.73 -3.96 4.48
CA ILE A 70 -4.32 -4.10 4.07
C ILE A 70 -4.03 -5.55 3.68
N ILE A 71 -4.53 -6.53 4.43
CA ILE A 71 -4.39 -7.94 4.09
C ILE A 71 -4.98 -8.20 2.70
N VAL A 72 -6.21 -7.74 2.44
CA VAL A 72 -6.89 -7.92 1.15
C VAL A 72 -6.13 -7.20 0.04
N ASN A 73 -5.59 -6.00 0.31
CA ASN A 73 -4.79 -5.26 -0.66
C ASN A 73 -3.50 -6.00 -1.05
N ILE A 74 -2.80 -6.60 -0.09
CA ILE A 74 -1.61 -7.44 -0.35
C ILE A 74 -2.02 -8.72 -1.08
N LEU A 75 -3.09 -9.37 -0.64
CA LEU A 75 -3.56 -10.61 -1.21
C LEU A 75 -3.94 -10.46 -2.69
N ILE A 76 -4.65 -9.39 -3.06
CA ILE A 76 -4.98 -9.11 -4.47
C ILE A 76 -3.71 -8.91 -5.31
N ALA A 77 -2.70 -8.21 -4.79
CA ALA A 77 -1.43 -8.05 -5.49
C ALA A 77 -0.69 -9.38 -5.63
N ALA A 78 -0.71 -10.20 -4.58
CA ALA A 78 -0.11 -11.54 -4.60
C ALA A 78 -0.82 -12.47 -5.61
N ILE A 79 -2.15 -12.52 -5.61
CA ILE A 79 -2.94 -13.30 -6.58
C ILE A 79 -2.65 -12.82 -8.00
N TYR A 80 -2.57 -11.51 -8.22
CA TYR A 80 -2.24 -10.96 -9.53
C TYR A 80 -0.86 -11.45 -9.99
N SER A 81 0.16 -11.39 -9.11
CA SER A 81 1.49 -11.93 -9.40
C SER A 81 1.46 -13.42 -9.76
N PHE A 82 0.66 -14.21 -9.03
CA PHE A 82 0.48 -15.63 -9.32
C PHE A 82 -0.11 -15.87 -10.72
N THR A 83 -1.06 -15.06 -11.17
CA THR A 83 -1.66 -15.19 -12.52
C THR A 83 -0.65 -14.92 -13.65
N TYR A 84 0.40 -14.16 -13.36
CA TYR A 84 1.53 -13.91 -14.27
C TYR A 84 2.74 -14.81 -14.03
N SER A 85 2.54 -15.92 -13.31
CA SER A 85 3.59 -16.90 -12.99
C SER A 85 4.76 -16.35 -12.17
N ASP A 86 4.60 -15.21 -11.49
CA ASP A 86 5.59 -14.67 -10.57
C ASP A 86 5.37 -15.21 -9.14
N TYR A 87 5.73 -16.49 -8.98
CA TYR A 87 5.56 -17.20 -7.71
C TYR A 87 6.37 -16.61 -6.56
N LEU A 88 7.51 -15.95 -6.85
CA LEU A 88 8.34 -15.35 -5.83
C LEU A 88 7.66 -14.12 -5.21
N VAL A 89 7.11 -13.23 -6.04
CA VAL A 89 6.36 -12.07 -5.53
C VAL A 89 5.09 -12.51 -4.81
N PHE A 90 4.42 -13.57 -5.29
CA PHE A 90 3.31 -14.18 -4.58
C PHE A 90 3.71 -14.66 -3.18
N LEU A 91 4.81 -15.42 -3.05
CA LEU A 91 5.31 -15.91 -1.76
C LEU A 91 5.72 -14.76 -0.83
N MET A 92 6.38 -13.72 -1.36
CA MET A 92 6.69 -12.51 -0.59
C MET A 92 5.43 -11.84 -0.05
N GLY A 93 4.37 -11.75 -0.84
CA GLY A 93 3.07 -11.23 -0.40
C GLY A 93 2.49 -12.04 0.76
N LEU A 94 2.54 -13.37 0.70
CA LEU A 94 2.11 -14.23 1.81
C LEU A 94 2.98 -14.03 3.06
N CYS A 95 4.30 -13.92 2.90
CA CYS A 95 5.21 -13.64 4.01
C CYS A 95 4.87 -12.31 4.70
N LEU A 96 4.55 -11.27 3.93
CA LEU A 96 4.15 -9.97 4.46
C LEU A 96 2.85 -10.03 5.24
N ILE A 97 1.85 -10.78 4.76
CA ILE A 97 0.59 -10.98 5.49
C ILE A 97 0.85 -11.70 6.82
N LEU A 98 1.59 -12.80 6.79
CA LEU A 98 1.88 -13.60 7.99
C LEU A 98 2.76 -12.88 9.01
N SER A 99 3.60 -11.94 8.56
CA SER A 99 4.48 -11.14 9.42
C SER A 99 3.93 -9.75 9.75
N MET A 100 2.69 -9.45 9.39
CA MET A 100 2.09 -8.13 9.57
C MET A 100 2.15 -7.68 11.04
N PRO A 101 2.64 -6.47 11.33
CA PRO A 101 2.67 -5.94 12.68
C PRO A 101 1.25 -5.63 13.17
N ASN A 102 1.08 -5.63 14.49
CA ASN A 102 -0.18 -5.21 15.08
C ASN A 102 -0.36 -3.71 14.88
N PHE A 103 -1.59 -3.31 14.56
CA PHE A 103 -1.93 -1.91 14.42
C PHE A 103 -2.24 -1.29 15.78
N GLU A 104 -1.80 -0.06 15.94
CA GLU A 104 -1.99 0.75 17.14
C GLU A 104 -2.64 2.08 16.76
N VAL A 105 -3.28 2.70 17.72
CA VAL A 105 -3.82 4.06 17.59
C VAL A 105 -3.02 4.98 18.50
N ASN A 106 -2.48 6.06 17.96
CA ASN A 106 -1.75 7.02 18.77
C ASN A 106 -2.69 8.05 19.42
N GLU A 107 -2.16 8.85 20.36
CA GLU A 107 -2.90 9.90 21.09
C GLU A 107 -3.61 10.91 20.18
N ASN A 108 -3.16 11.05 18.94
CA ASN A 108 -3.75 11.92 17.94
C ASN A 108 -4.84 11.24 17.10
N GLY A 109 -5.17 9.97 17.36
CA GLY A 109 -6.17 9.21 16.62
C GLY A 109 -5.70 8.75 15.24
N TYR A 110 -4.40 8.70 14.96
CA TYR A 110 -3.85 8.08 13.77
C TYR A 110 -3.64 6.59 14.01
N VAL A 111 -4.03 5.77 13.05
CA VAL A 111 -3.78 4.34 13.05
C VAL A 111 -2.48 4.05 12.32
N GLY A 112 -1.65 3.19 12.86
CA GLY A 112 -0.39 2.82 12.26
C GLY A 112 0.36 1.77 13.06
N PHE A 113 1.61 1.57 12.72
CA PHE A 113 2.54 0.69 13.42
C PHE A 113 3.97 1.21 13.23
N ASN A 114 4.85 0.88 14.17
CA ASN A 114 6.25 1.29 14.12
C ASN A 114 7.14 0.09 13.75
N ASP A 115 7.13 -0.30 12.47
CA ASP A 115 7.98 -1.37 11.95
C ASP A 115 8.62 -0.96 10.61
N PRO A 116 9.81 -0.32 10.66
CA PRO A 116 10.53 0.10 9.47
C PRO A 116 10.86 -1.06 8.52
N LEU A 117 11.25 -2.22 9.07
CA LEU A 117 11.64 -3.37 8.26
C LEU A 117 10.45 -3.90 7.46
N TRP A 118 9.28 -4.02 8.10
CA TRP A 118 8.06 -4.45 7.41
C TRP A 118 7.65 -3.44 6.34
N SER A 119 7.67 -2.14 6.66
CA SER A 119 7.30 -1.07 5.73
C SER A 119 8.22 -1.02 4.50
N CYS A 120 9.52 -1.19 4.71
CA CYS A 120 10.50 -1.28 3.62
C CYS A 120 10.29 -2.54 2.79
N SER A 121 10.12 -3.71 3.42
CA SER A 121 9.89 -4.98 2.72
C SER A 121 8.62 -4.96 1.88
N TYR A 122 7.52 -4.42 2.44
CA TYR A 122 6.27 -4.22 1.71
C TYR A 122 6.46 -3.33 0.48
N SER A 123 7.09 -2.16 0.66
CA SER A 123 7.31 -1.20 -0.43
C SER A 123 8.20 -1.78 -1.52
N SER A 124 9.30 -2.46 -1.13
CA SER A 124 10.22 -3.10 -2.08
C SER A 124 9.56 -4.23 -2.86
N THR A 125 8.75 -5.06 -2.20
CA THR A 125 8.00 -6.14 -2.88
C THR A 125 7.02 -5.58 -3.91
N LEU A 126 6.34 -4.47 -3.61
CA LEU A 126 5.45 -3.82 -4.57
C LEU A 126 6.21 -3.19 -5.74
N ILE A 127 7.36 -2.55 -5.49
CA ILE A 127 8.22 -2.00 -6.57
C ILE A 127 8.64 -3.13 -7.51
N LEU A 128 9.11 -4.25 -6.98
CA LEU A 128 9.46 -5.41 -7.78
C LEU A 128 8.28 -5.95 -8.59
N GLY A 129 7.10 -6.05 -7.96
CA GLY A 129 5.88 -6.44 -8.65
C GLY A 129 5.60 -5.52 -9.84
N PHE A 130 5.60 -4.20 -9.65
CA PHE A 130 5.38 -3.25 -10.73
C PHE A 130 6.42 -3.36 -11.85
N LEU A 131 7.70 -3.55 -11.53
CA LEU A 131 8.77 -3.65 -12.53
C LEU A 131 8.75 -4.95 -13.34
N ARG A 132 8.02 -5.97 -12.90
CA ARG A 132 7.95 -7.30 -13.53
C ARG A 132 6.65 -7.56 -14.27
N PHE A 133 5.65 -6.69 -14.15
CA PHE A 133 4.36 -6.88 -14.81
C PHE A 133 4.32 -6.23 -16.18
N ASP A 134 4.34 -7.02 -17.25
CA ASP A 134 4.26 -6.54 -18.64
C ASP A 134 2.99 -5.70 -18.92
N GLY A 135 1.92 -5.89 -18.16
CA GLY A 135 0.65 -5.19 -18.35
C GLY A 135 0.45 -3.94 -17.49
N ALA A 136 1.45 -3.57 -16.67
CA ALA A 136 1.33 -2.49 -15.69
C ALA A 136 2.24 -1.29 -15.97
N THR A 137 2.79 -1.20 -17.19
CA THR A 137 3.76 -0.15 -17.58
C THR A 137 3.25 1.27 -17.29
N GLU A 138 1.97 1.52 -17.47
CA GLU A 138 1.33 2.81 -17.19
C GLU A 138 1.31 3.19 -15.68
N TYR A 139 1.45 2.20 -14.78
CA TYR A 139 1.44 2.42 -13.33
C TYR A 139 2.82 2.29 -12.67
N ILE A 140 3.84 1.90 -13.41
CA ILE A 140 5.19 1.67 -12.86
C ILE A 140 5.72 2.94 -12.20
N ILE A 141 5.75 4.04 -12.92
CA ILE A 141 6.33 5.30 -12.42
C ILE A 141 5.53 5.86 -11.25
N PRO A 142 4.20 6.05 -11.35
CA PRO A 142 3.42 6.52 -10.21
C PRO A 142 3.49 5.56 -9.02
N GLY A 143 3.48 4.26 -9.26
CA GLY A 143 3.63 3.26 -8.21
C GLY A 143 4.97 3.38 -7.47
N ILE A 144 6.06 3.49 -8.20
CA ILE A 144 7.41 3.66 -7.63
C ILE A 144 7.52 4.99 -6.88
N LEU A 145 7.05 6.09 -7.45
CA LEU A 145 7.07 7.40 -6.80
C LEU A 145 6.30 7.41 -5.47
N ILE A 146 5.10 6.80 -5.43
CA ILE A 146 4.32 6.67 -4.21
C ILE A 146 5.09 5.88 -3.15
N LEU A 147 5.73 4.79 -3.56
CA LEU A 147 6.44 3.92 -2.63
C LEU A 147 7.69 4.58 -2.09
N ILE A 148 8.43 5.30 -2.95
CA ILE A 148 9.60 6.07 -2.55
C ILE A 148 9.19 7.21 -1.59
N LEU A 149 8.18 8.00 -1.93
CA LEU A 149 7.70 9.08 -1.07
C LEU A 149 7.17 8.53 0.26
N GLY A 150 6.47 7.40 0.23
CA GLY A 150 5.99 6.71 1.43
C GLY A 150 7.11 6.24 2.35
N LEU A 151 8.31 5.96 1.84
CA LEU A 151 9.49 5.60 2.62
C LEU A 151 10.30 6.82 3.05
N LEU A 152 10.46 7.81 2.19
CA LEU A 152 11.26 9.00 2.46
C LEU A 152 10.66 9.84 3.60
N LEU A 153 9.34 10.08 3.58
CA LEU A 153 8.69 10.92 4.58
C LEU A 153 8.88 10.39 6.01
N PRO A 154 8.60 9.11 6.33
CA PRO A 154 8.87 8.55 7.65
C PRO A 154 10.34 8.58 8.03
N THR A 155 11.24 8.37 7.06
CA THR A 155 12.70 8.42 7.30
C THR A 155 13.13 9.82 7.69
N PHE A 156 12.72 10.86 6.95
CA PHE A 156 13.08 12.25 7.26
C PHE A 156 12.45 12.77 8.55
N THR A 157 11.23 12.33 8.86
CA THR A 157 10.54 12.75 10.09
C THR A 157 10.87 11.86 11.29
N ASN A 158 11.62 10.79 11.09
CA ASN A 158 11.87 9.72 12.07
C ASN A 158 10.58 9.20 12.73
N ASN A 159 9.49 9.14 11.96
CA ASN A 159 8.18 8.75 12.45
C ASN A 159 7.55 7.66 11.57
N TRP A 160 8.01 6.44 11.75
CA TRP A 160 7.54 5.27 11.01
C TRP A 160 6.10 4.90 11.32
N PHE A 161 5.57 5.33 12.47
CA PHE A 161 4.16 5.15 12.79
C PHE A 161 3.23 5.81 11.76
N GLN A 162 3.64 6.91 11.16
CA GLN A 162 2.86 7.62 10.14
C GLN A 162 3.03 7.04 8.72
N TRP A 163 3.88 6.03 8.53
CA TRP A 163 4.11 5.43 7.22
C TRP A 163 2.81 5.00 6.54
N LEU A 164 1.93 4.32 7.28
CA LEU A 164 0.66 3.85 6.78
C LEU A 164 -0.22 5.00 6.26
N ASN A 165 -0.30 6.09 7.02
CA ASN A 165 -1.09 7.26 6.64
C ASN A 165 -0.54 7.89 5.34
N PHE A 166 0.76 8.12 5.25
CA PHE A 166 1.38 8.65 4.04
C PHE A 166 1.16 7.72 2.84
N ARG A 167 1.29 6.41 3.05
CA ARG A 167 1.10 5.41 2.01
C ARG A 167 -0.34 5.37 1.50
N VAL A 168 -1.32 5.38 2.39
CA VAL A 168 -2.75 5.31 2.05
C VAL A 168 -3.18 6.57 1.31
N TYR A 169 -2.86 7.76 1.84
CA TYR A 169 -3.24 9.01 1.20
C TYR A 169 -2.52 9.25 -0.13
N SER A 170 -1.23 8.97 -0.24
CA SER A 170 -0.49 9.15 -1.50
C SER A 170 -1.00 8.22 -2.59
N LEU A 171 -1.25 6.94 -2.25
CA LEU A 171 -1.81 5.98 -3.18
C LEU A 171 -3.19 6.41 -3.67
N TYR A 172 -4.06 6.82 -2.74
CA TYR A 172 -5.39 7.30 -3.07
C TYR A 172 -5.36 8.50 -4.02
N LEU A 173 -4.57 9.52 -3.69
CA LEU A 173 -4.50 10.73 -4.51
C LEU A 173 -4.04 10.42 -5.93
N ILE A 174 -2.97 9.64 -6.08
CA ILE A 174 -2.42 9.32 -7.40
C ILE A 174 -3.41 8.48 -8.20
N MET A 175 -4.03 7.45 -7.58
CA MET A 175 -5.04 6.65 -8.27
C MET A 175 -6.29 7.47 -8.63
N ALA A 176 -6.76 8.34 -7.73
CA ALA A 176 -7.92 9.17 -8.00
C ALA A 176 -7.67 10.12 -9.18
N PHE A 177 -6.51 10.77 -9.21
CA PHE A 177 -6.15 11.63 -10.34
C PHE A 177 -5.99 10.85 -11.64
N ASP A 178 -5.33 9.68 -11.61
CA ASP A 178 -5.19 8.86 -12.80
C ASP A 178 -6.55 8.42 -13.36
N LEU A 179 -7.46 7.96 -12.49
CA LEU A 179 -8.78 7.50 -12.89
C LEU A 179 -9.67 8.61 -13.47
N ILE A 180 -9.57 9.84 -12.94
CA ILE A 180 -10.35 10.98 -13.43
C ILE A 180 -9.78 11.53 -14.74
N MET A 181 -8.45 11.53 -14.88
CA MET A 181 -7.75 12.15 -16.00
C MET A 181 -7.38 11.16 -17.10
N ARG A 182 -7.79 9.91 -16.97
CA ARG A 182 -7.51 8.88 -17.96
C ARG A 182 -8.28 9.14 -19.23
N ASP A 183 -7.58 9.08 -20.37
CA ASP A 183 -8.18 9.15 -21.71
C ASP A 183 -8.15 7.75 -22.33
N GLY A 184 -9.26 7.05 -22.27
CA GLY A 184 -9.36 5.66 -22.67
C GLY A 184 -8.40 4.74 -21.92
N LYS A 185 -7.49 4.05 -22.65
CA LYS A 185 -6.46 3.18 -22.05
C LYS A 185 -5.20 3.90 -21.60
N ILE A 186 -5.07 5.19 -21.91
CA ILE A 186 -3.86 5.98 -21.64
C ILE A 186 -4.02 6.70 -20.30
N GLY A 187 -3.18 6.34 -19.31
CA GLY A 187 -3.14 7.03 -18.03
C GLY A 187 -2.42 8.39 -18.10
N ILE A 188 -2.74 9.28 -17.18
CA ILE A 188 -2.17 10.64 -17.13
C ILE A 188 -0.63 10.64 -17.14
N TYR A 189 0.00 9.61 -16.58
CA TYR A 189 1.47 9.53 -16.49
C TYR A 189 2.11 9.18 -17.83
N GLN A 190 1.45 8.40 -18.66
CA GLN A 190 1.90 8.16 -20.05
C GLN A 190 1.79 9.42 -20.90
N LEU A 191 0.76 10.24 -20.64
CA LEU A 191 0.59 11.53 -21.31
C LEU A 191 1.66 12.53 -20.88
N LEU A 192 2.01 12.56 -19.58
CA LEU A 192 3.00 13.51 -19.06
C LEU A 192 4.46 13.08 -19.29
N MET A 193 4.73 11.77 -19.34
CA MET A 193 6.09 11.20 -19.40
C MET A 193 6.14 10.00 -20.35
N PRO A 194 5.87 10.19 -21.63
CA PRO A 194 5.74 9.07 -22.59
C PRO A 194 7.03 8.25 -22.79
N GLY A 195 8.20 8.82 -22.55
CA GLY A 195 9.49 8.13 -22.71
C GLY A 195 9.89 7.24 -21.55
N LEU A 196 9.42 7.52 -20.34
CA LEU A 196 9.83 6.78 -19.14
C LEU A 196 9.14 5.42 -19.00
N ALA A 197 7.97 5.24 -19.59
CA ALA A 197 7.22 3.99 -19.52
C ALA A 197 7.84 2.86 -20.35
N GLN A 198 8.61 3.18 -21.40
CA GLN A 198 9.19 2.20 -22.32
C GLN A 198 10.55 1.65 -21.87
N GLU A 199 11.25 2.33 -20.98
CA GLU A 199 12.64 1.97 -20.60
C GLU A 199 12.74 1.23 -19.24
N ALA A 200 11.63 0.91 -18.61
CA ALA A 200 11.62 0.32 -17.26
C ALA A 200 11.85 -1.21 -17.24
N GLU A 201 12.40 -1.81 -18.30
CA GLU A 201 12.82 -3.21 -18.27
C GLU A 201 14.04 -3.37 -17.35
N LEU A 202 13.82 -3.99 -16.20
CA LEU A 202 14.93 -4.34 -15.30
C LEU A 202 15.80 -5.42 -15.97
N ASN A 203 17.11 -5.15 -16.04
CA ASN A 203 18.08 -6.19 -16.44
C ASN A 203 17.86 -7.43 -15.55
N ASN A 204 17.82 -8.62 -16.16
CA ASN A 204 17.56 -9.89 -15.48
C ASN A 204 18.42 -10.11 -14.23
N THR A 205 19.69 -9.73 -14.27
CA THR A 205 20.63 -9.87 -13.13
C THR A 205 20.19 -8.97 -11.95
N ILE A 206 19.84 -7.73 -12.24
CA ILE A 206 19.36 -6.77 -11.22
C ILE A 206 18.02 -7.25 -10.65
N SER A 207 17.14 -7.76 -11.49
CA SER A 207 15.84 -8.31 -11.06
C SER A 207 16.01 -9.51 -10.12
N ILE A 208 16.90 -10.46 -10.44
CA ILE A 208 17.19 -11.63 -9.59
C ILE A 208 17.78 -11.18 -8.25
N PHE A 209 18.76 -10.27 -8.27
CA PHE A 209 19.40 -9.77 -7.05
C PHE A 209 18.39 -9.04 -6.15
N ALA A 210 17.62 -8.12 -6.69
CA ALA A 210 16.59 -7.39 -5.94
C ALA A 210 15.51 -8.32 -5.37
N THR A 211 15.06 -9.31 -6.14
CA THR A 211 14.09 -10.32 -5.70
C THR A 211 14.66 -11.16 -4.54
N SER A 212 15.92 -11.56 -4.64
CA SER A 212 16.59 -12.33 -3.58
C SER A 212 16.70 -11.53 -2.28
N LEU A 213 17.08 -10.26 -2.35
CA LEU A 213 17.13 -9.36 -1.18
C LEU A 213 15.75 -9.18 -0.53
N CYS A 214 14.71 -8.96 -1.32
CA CYS A 214 13.35 -8.83 -0.79
C CYS A 214 12.85 -10.13 -0.16
N MET A 215 13.17 -11.28 -0.76
CA MET A 215 12.82 -12.58 -0.18
C MET A 215 13.52 -12.80 1.17
N ILE A 216 14.82 -12.50 1.28
CA ILE A 216 15.55 -12.57 2.54
C ILE A 216 14.91 -11.66 3.59
N ALA A 217 14.53 -10.43 3.24
CA ALA A 217 13.87 -9.51 4.15
C ALA A 217 12.51 -10.07 4.62
N CYS A 218 11.69 -10.60 3.71
CA CYS A 218 10.41 -11.21 4.04
C CYS A 218 10.57 -12.44 4.95
N LEU A 219 11.53 -13.31 4.68
CA LEU A 219 11.83 -14.46 5.55
C LEU A 219 12.32 -14.01 6.93
N THR A 220 13.16 -12.98 7.00
CA THR A 220 13.60 -12.40 8.28
C THR A 220 12.43 -11.91 9.11
N LEU A 221 11.43 -11.25 8.49
CA LEU A 221 10.20 -10.83 9.15
C LEU A 221 9.42 -12.02 9.73
N LEU A 222 9.27 -13.10 8.96
CA LEU A 222 8.60 -14.31 9.44
C LEU A 222 9.31 -14.94 10.64
N PHE A 223 10.64 -15.10 10.57
CA PHE A 223 11.43 -15.63 11.68
C PHE A 223 11.34 -14.74 12.92
N ARG A 224 11.37 -13.41 12.74
CA ARG A 224 11.18 -12.48 13.85
C ARG A 224 9.80 -12.67 14.51
N ARG A 225 8.74 -12.77 13.73
CA ARG A 225 7.38 -12.98 14.22
C ARG A 225 7.24 -14.33 14.94
N ALA A 226 7.78 -15.40 14.39
CA ALA A 226 7.76 -16.73 14.99
C ALA A 226 8.47 -16.77 16.36
N ARG A 227 9.58 -16.06 16.50
CA ARG A 227 10.29 -15.95 17.79
C ARG A 227 9.49 -15.20 18.86
N VAL A 228 8.80 -14.14 18.47
CA VAL A 228 7.97 -13.34 19.40
C VAL A 228 6.76 -14.12 19.88
N GLN A 229 6.25 -15.05 19.07
CA GLN A 229 5.08 -15.88 19.42
C GLN A 229 5.43 -17.15 20.19
N GLN A 230 6.70 -17.51 20.31
CA GLN A 230 7.09 -18.62 21.19
C GLN A 230 6.87 -18.17 22.65
N PRO A 231 6.03 -18.86 23.43
CA PRO A 231 5.94 -18.59 24.85
C PRO A 231 7.34 -18.78 25.44
N VAL A 232 7.77 -17.81 26.22
CA VAL A 232 8.95 -17.98 27.05
C VAL A 232 8.63 -19.19 27.93
N GLN A 233 9.16 -20.35 27.60
CA GLN A 233 9.16 -21.49 28.52
C GLN A 233 10.04 -21.02 29.68
N LEU A 234 9.41 -20.53 30.72
CA LEU A 234 10.02 -20.35 32.01
C LEU A 234 10.48 -21.73 32.42
N PHE A 235 11.77 -21.97 32.27
CA PHE A 235 12.44 -23.03 33.01
C PHE A 235 12.46 -22.57 34.48
N ASP A 236 11.34 -22.79 35.15
CA ASP A 236 11.30 -22.90 36.59
C ASP A 236 11.73 -24.33 36.92
N SER A 237 13.00 -24.47 37.21
CA SER A 237 13.58 -25.59 37.94
C SER A 237 13.89 -25.18 39.36
#